data_30510bbbcbff6acafcb524ab7e80fc62
#
_entry.id   30510bbbcbff6acafcb524ab7e80fc62
#
_cell.length_a   1.000
_cell.length_b   1.000
_cell.length_c   1.000
_cell.angle_alpha   90.00
_cell.angle_beta   90.00
_cell.angle_gamma   90.00
#
_symmetry.space_group_name_H-M   'P 1'
#
loop_
_entity.id
_entity.type
_entity.pdbx_description
1 polymer ?
#
loop_
_entity_poly.entity_id
_entity_poly.type
_entity_poly.pdbx_seq_one_letter_code
_entity_poly.pdbx_strand_id
1 'polypeptide(L)'
;MSNPEKGRTPAGQFKTGGRVLTLTVGPPASGKSTFARDAGFDVAVCLDDFREALWGDRRFQDGSGGTEALLAMQDATVTAAMLESKSIIVHNTSIFRKYRAPLIELAKKHGYLTQIVYFDTPADTCRLRNRLREDQVPEAVMDSFFANTEPPAQDEADLVVRFSELAGIQPPWLS
;
A
#
# COMPACT_ATOMS: atom_id res chain seq x y z
N MET A 1 6.77 26.52 28.24
CA MET A 1 7.01 26.46 26.80
C MET A 1 6.03 25.46 26.22
N SER A 2 5.02 25.94 25.54
CA SER A 2 4.01 25.12 24.89
C SER A 2 4.63 24.47 23.65
N ASN A 3 4.66 23.14 23.65
CA ASN A 3 5.12 22.33 22.51
C ASN A 3 4.14 22.55 21.32
N PRO A 4 4.58 23.16 20.19
CA PRO A 4 3.70 23.47 19.07
C PRO A 4 3.26 22.24 18.24
N GLU A 5 3.68 21.03 18.63
CA GLU A 5 3.33 19.79 17.90
C GLU A 5 2.04 19.08 18.37
N LYS A 6 1.37 19.60 19.39
CA LYS A 6 0.07 19.10 19.82
C LYS A 6 -1.05 19.70 18.96
N GLY A 7 -1.35 19.08 17.81
CA GLY A 7 -2.53 19.47 17.05
C GLY A 7 -2.50 19.25 15.54
N ARG A 8 -1.39 18.77 14.97
CA ARG A 8 -1.39 18.34 13.56
C ARG A 8 -1.88 16.89 13.50
N THR A 9 -3.01 16.68 12.85
CA THR A 9 -3.45 15.32 12.51
C THR A 9 -2.38 14.64 11.66
N PRO A 10 -2.06 13.35 11.88
CA PRO A 10 -1.08 12.61 11.09
C PRO A 10 -1.26 12.76 9.58
N ALA A 11 -2.51 12.87 9.14
CA ALA A 11 -2.87 13.10 7.75
C ALA A 11 -2.30 14.41 7.16
N GLY A 12 -2.13 15.48 7.92
CA GLY A 12 -1.50 16.72 7.46
C GLY A 12 0.00 16.63 7.16
N GLN A 13 0.63 15.50 7.50
CA GLN A 13 2.03 15.21 7.22
C GLN A 13 2.22 14.28 6.02
N PHE A 14 1.13 13.72 5.47
CA PHE A 14 1.18 12.79 4.35
C PHE A 14 1.76 13.44 3.09
N LYS A 15 2.66 12.74 2.42
CA LYS A 15 3.36 13.22 1.21
C LYS A 15 3.19 12.24 0.06
N THR A 16 3.11 12.78 -1.15
CA THR A 16 3.06 12.02 -2.40
C THR A 16 4.23 12.33 -3.35
N GLY A 17 5.13 13.20 -2.96
CA GLY A 17 6.28 13.61 -3.76
C GLY A 17 7.59 13.62 -2.98
N GLY A 18 8.72 13.65 -3.71
CA GLY A 18 10.06 13.58 -3.16
C GLY A 18 10.48 12.16 -2.76
N ARG A 19 11.46 12.06 -1.87
CA ARG A 19 11.99 10.76 -1.40
C ARG A 19 11.07 10.14 -0.34
N VAL A 20 9.98 9.56 -0.79
CA VAL A 20 8.97 8.91 0.05
C VAL A 20 8.61 7.54 -0.50
N LEU A 21 8.55 6.55 0.39
CA LEU A 21 7.94 5.25 0.13
C LEU A 21 6.64 5.15 0.92
N THR A 22 5.56 4.88 0.23
CA THR A 22 4.25 4.60 0.84
C THR A 22 3.85 3.15 0.61
N LEU A 23 3.48 2.47 1.68
CA LEU A 23 2.87 1.13 1.61
C LEU A 23 1.38 1.24 1.88
N THR A 24 0.57 0.49 1.16
CA THR A 24 -0.84 0.32 1.49
C THR A 24 -1.06 -0.98 2.26
N VAL A 25 -1.97 -0.96 3.21
CA VAL A 25 -2.42 -2.14 3.97
C VAL A 25 -3.94 -2.21 3.89
N GLY A 26 -4.47 -3.37 3.55
CA GLY A 26 -5.92 -3.56 3.54
C GLY A 26 -6.40 -4.66 2.60
N PRO A 27 -7.67 -5.09 2.75
CA PRO A 27 -8.25 -6.18 1.98
C PRO A 27 -8.41 -5.83 0.50
N PRO A 28 -8.68 -6.81 -0.35
CA PRO A 28 -9.11 -6.56 -1.73
C PRO A 28 -10.34 -5.63 -1.77
N ALA A 29 -10.49 -4.86 -2.85
CA ALA A 29 -11.58 -3.92 -3.07
C ALA A 29 -11.71 -2.77 -2.03
N SER A 30 -10.69 -2.55 -1.17
CA SER A 30 -10.69 -1.45 -0.20
C SER A 30 -10.40 -0.06 -0.80
N GLY A 31 -9.90 0.00 -2.06
CA GLY A 31 -9.61 1.27 -2.75
C GLY A 31 -8.12 1.56 -2.98
N LYS A 32 -7.22 0.66 -2.59
CA LYS A 32 -5.75 0.83 -2.71
C LYS A 32 -5.28 1.20 -4.11
N SER A 33 -5.73 0.46 -5.14
CA SER A 33 -5.29 0.69 -6.53
C SER A 33 -5.81 2.01 -7.09
N THR A 34 -7.03 2.42 -6.73
CA THR A 34 -7.59 3.72 -7.08
C THR A 34 -6.75 4.83 -6.44
N PHE A 35 -6.47 4.71 -5.15
CA PHE A 35 -5.62 5.66 -4.45
C PHE A 35 -4.21 5.74 -5.05
N ALA A 36 -3.57 4.60 -5.36
CA ALA A 36 -2.23 4.58 -5.95
C ALA A 36 -2.19 5.28 -7.31
N ARG A 37 -3.23 5.10 -8.14
CA ARG A 37 -3.34 5.76 -9.45
C ARG A 37 -3.54 7.28 -9.33
N ASP A 38 -4.36 7.70 -8.37
CA ASP A 38 -4.87 9.08 -8.31
C ASP A 38 -4.03 9.98 -7.38
N ALA A 39 -3.20 9.40 -6.50
CA ALA A 39 -2.45 10.15 -5.49
C ALA A 39 -1.19 10.90 -6.01
N GLY A 40 -0.78 10.66 -7.25
CA GLY A 40 0.31 11.42 -7.89
C GLY A 40 1.72 10.99 -7.50
N PHE A 41 1.93 9.72 -7.12
CA PHE A 41 3.28 9.15 -6.97
C PHE A 41 3.97 8.97 -8.33
N ASP A 42 5.30 9.10 -8.35
CA ASP A 42 6.08 8.90 -9.58
C ASP A 42 6.08 7.43 -10.03
N VAL A 43 6.08 6.50 -9.08
CA VAL A 43 6.13 5.05 -9.34
C VAL A 43 5.10 4.33 -8.47
N ALA A 44 4.26 3.53 -9.10
CA ALA A 44 3.32 2.62 -8.44
C ALA A 44 3.75 1.17 -8.69
N VAL A 45 3.83 0.37 -7.64
CA VAL A 45 4.27 -1.03 -7.68
C VAL A 45 3.20 -1.93 -7.09
N CYS A 46 2.84 -3.00 -7.84
CA CYS A 46 1.90 -4.01 -7.39
C CYS A 46 2.36 -5.40 -7.86
N LEU A 47 2.32 -6.38 -6.97
CA LEU A 47 2.67 -7.76 -7.31
C LEU A 47 1.70 -8.36 -8.33
N ASP A 48 0.43 -7.94 -8.34
CA ASP A 48 -0.55 -8.42 -9.31
C ASP A 48 -0.21 -7.97 -10.74
N ASP A 49 0.39 -6.78 -10.91
CA ASP A 49 0.84 -6.30 -12.21
C ASP A 49 2.03 -7.11 -12.72
N PHE A 50 2.93 -7.52 -11.83
CA PHE A 50 4.03 -8.43 -12.19
C PHE A 50 3.51 -9.83 -12.54
N ARG A 51 2.51 -10.36 -11.83
CA ARG A 51 1.85 -11.63 -12.17
C ARG A 51 1.25 -11.57 -13.58
N GLU A 52 0.52 -10.52 -13.87
CA GLU A 52 -0.07 -10.33 -15.19
C GLU A 52 0.98 -10.24 -16.29
N ALA A 53 2.06 -9.49 -16.06
CA ALA A 53 3.15 -9.35 -17.02
C ALA A 53 3.88 -10.66 -17.30
N LEU A 54 4.07 -11.51 -16.27
CA LEU A 54 4.81 -12.76 -16.40
C LEU A 54 3.95 -13.93 -16.92
N TRP A 55 2.68 -14.02 -16.49
CA TRP A 55 1.84 -15.19 -16.71
C TRP A 55 0.49 -14.88 -17.36
N GLY A 56 0.20 -13.63 -17.63
CA GLY A 56 -1.10 -13.23 -18.20
C GLY A 56 -2.27 -13.36 -17.22
N ASP A 57 -2.00 -13.55 -15.94
CA ASP A 57 -3.02 -13.72 -14.89
C ASP A 57 -2.57 -13.05 -13.59
N ARG A 58 -3.30 -12.03 -13.17
CA ARG A 58 -3.05 -11.26 -11.93
C ARG A 58 -3.12 -12.10 -10.65
N ARG A 59 -3.78 -13.26 -10.72
CA ARG A 59 -3.99 -14.16 -9.56
C ARG A 59 -3.15 -15.42 -9.62
N PHE A 60 -2.33 -15.55 -10.65
CA PHE A 60 -1.49 -16.73 -10.79
C PHE A 60 -0.70 -16.99 -9.51
N GLN A 61 -0.88 -18.18 -8.95
CA GLN A 61 -0.13 -18.65 -7.79
C GLN A 61 0.54 -19.96 -8.17
N ASP A 62 1.82 -19.87 -8.47
CA ASP A 62 2.67 -21.01 -8.65
C ASP A 62 3.17 -21.49 -7.27
N GLY A 63 2.87 -22.71 -6.91
CA GLY A 63 3.37 -23.35 -5.68
C GLY A 63 4.89 -23.56 -5.65
N SER A 64 5.63 -23.18 -6.70
CA SER A 64 7.03 -23.55 -6.93
C SER A 64 8.02 -22.36 -6.92
N GLY A 65 7.81 -21.35 -6.11
CA GLY A 65 8.79 -20.25 -5.95
C GLY A 65 8.47 -18.96 -6.72
N GLY A 66 7.37 -18.90 -7.45
CA GLY A 66 6.94 -17.68 -8.14
C GLY A 66 6.78 -16.47 -7.21
N THR A 67 6.45 -16.69 -5.95
CA THR A 67 6.38 -15.62 -4.94
C THR A 67 7.74 -14.98 -4.68
N GLU A 68 8.82 -15.74 -4.60
CA GLU A 68 10.18 -15.21 -4.41
C GLU A 68 10.61 -14.35 -5.60
N ALA A 69 10.33 -14.81 -6.83
CA ALA A 69 10.62 -14.05 -8.03
C ALA A 69 9.86 -12.71 -8.06
N LEU A 70 8.58 -12.71 -7.68
CA LEU A 70 7.77 -11.49 -7.60
C LEU A 70 8.29 -10.51 -6.55
N LEU A 71 8.70 -10.99 -5.39
CA LEU A 71 9.30 -10.15 -4.34
C LEU A 71 10.65 -9.58 -4.79
N ALA A 72 11.48 -10.37 -5.48
CA ALA A 72 12.73 -9.90 -6.04
C ALA A 72 12.51 -8.81 -7.12
N MET A 73 11.51 -8.96 -7.97
CA MET A 73 11.13 -7.94 -8.96
C MET A 73 10.64 -6.66 -8.28
N GLN A 74 9.82 -6.79 -7.23
CA GLN A 74 9.37 -5.65 -6.43
C GLN A 74 10.55 -4.90 -5.83
N ASP A 75 11.45 -5.59 -5.15
CA ASP A 75 12.60 -4.99 -4.49
C ASP A 75 13.54 -4.31 -5.49
N ALA A 76 13.78 -4.94 -6.65
CA ALA A 76 14.57 -4.36 -7.74
C ALA A 76 13.93 -3.08 -8.30
N THR A 77 12.61 -3.10 -8.52
CA THR A 77 11.86 -1.95 -9.05
C THR A 77 11.86 -0.79 -8.05
N VAL A 78 11.59 -1.08 -6.78
CA VAL A 78 11.61 -0.09 -5.70
C VAL A 78 13.01 0.49 -5.54
N THR A 79 14.06 -0.33 -5.55
CA THR A 79 15.45 0.13 -5.46
C THR A 79 15.84 1.03 -6.63
N ALA A 80 15.49 0.64 -7.85
CA ALA A 80 15.76 1.46 -9.04
C ALA A 80 15.09 2.83 -8.95
N ALA A 81 13.82 2.88 -8.53
CA ALA A 81 13.10 4.12 -8.32
C ALA A 81 13.72 4.99 -7.21
N MET A 82 14.22 4.37 -6.13
CA MET A 82 14.92 5.07 -5.05
C MET A 82 16.22 5.71 -5.50
N LEU A 83 16.99 5.04 -6.36
CA LEU A 83 18.23 5.58 -6.93
C LEU A 83 17.97 6.82 -7.78
N GLU A 84 16.79 6.91 -8.40
CA GLU A 84 16.34 8.09 -9.15
C GLU A 84 15.61 9.13 -8.29
N SER A 85 15.57 8.96 -6.98
CA SER A 85 14.88 9.85 -6.03
C SER A 85 13.38 10.04 -6.31
N LYS A 86 12.73 9.02 -6.86
CA LYS A 86 11.29 9.01 -7.18
C LYS A 86 10.44 8.76 -5.93
N SER A 87 9.25 9.35 -5.88
CA SER A 87 8.22 8.97 -4.92
C SER A 87 7.58 7.64 -5.31
N ILE A 88 7.38 6.74 -4.34
CA ILE A 88 6.99 5.37 -4.61
C ILE A 88 5.78 4.99 -3.77
N ILE A 89 4.80 4.33 -4.39
CA ILE A 89 3.73 3.63 -3.69
C ILE A 89 3.75 2.14 -4.03
N VAL A 90 3.78 1.28 -3.00
CA VAL A 90 3.59 -0.16 -3.14
C VAL A 90 2.19 -0.50 -2.65
N HIS A 91 1.28 -0.83 -3.59
CA HIS A 91 -0.15 -0.98 -3.29
C HIS A 91 -0.63 -2.43 -3.25
N ASN A 92 0.18 -3.29 -2.65
CA ASN A 92 -0.20 -4.65 -2.30
C ASN A 92 -1.21 -4.66 -1.12
N THR A 93 -1.77 -5.83 -0.81
CA THR A 93 -2.60 -5.99 0.40
C THR A 93 -1.79 -5.83 1.68
N SER A 94 -0.55 -6.30 1.71
CA SER A 94 0.47 -6.13 2.76
C SER A 94 -0.06 -6.34 4.19
N ILE A 95 -1.00 -7.29 4.35
CA ILE A 95 -1.74 -7.48 5.60
C ILE A 95 -0.88 -7.97 6.78
N PHE A 96 0.28 -8.58 6.50
CA PHE A 96 1.21 -9.04 7.54
C PHE A 96 2.42 -8.12 7.66
N ARG A 97 2.81 -7.81 8.90
CA ARG A 97 4.00 -6.99 9.19
C ARG A 97 5.28 -7.53 8.54
N LYS A 98 5.43 -8.85 8.48
CA LYS A 98 6.59 -9.51 7.85
C LYS A 98 6.81 -9.14 6.38
N TYR A 99 5.76 -8.72 5.66
CA TYR A 99 5.86 -8.26 4.26
C TYR A 99 6.12 -6.75 4.16
N ARG A 100 5.79 -5.99 5.19
CA ARG A 100 6.02 -4.54 5.25
C ARG A 100 7.43 -4.20 5.71
N ALA A 101 7.93 -4.90 6.72
CA ALA A 101 9.20 -4.60 7.37
C ALA A 101 10.41 -4.54 6.41
N PRO A 102 10.60 -5.49 5.47
CA PRO A 102 11.74 -5.43 4.54
C PRO A 102 11.75 -4.18 3.66
N LEU A 103 10.57 -3.76 3.16
CA LEU A 103 10.44 -2.56 2.34
C LEU A 103 10.70 -1.27 3.14
N ILE A 104 10.24 -1.23 4.38
CA ILE A 104 10.53 -0.10 5.29
C ILE A 104 12.03 -0.01 5.58
N GLU A 105 12.69 -1.14 5.85
CA GLU A 105 14.15 -1.17 6.07
C GLU A 105 14.92 -0.75 4.81
N LEU A 106 14.51 -1.23 3.64
CA LEU A 106 15.09 -0.84 2.36
C LEU A 106 14.99 0.68 2.15
N ALA A 107 13.81 1.24 2.39
CA ALA A 107 13.58 2.68 2.27
C ALA A 107 14.47 3.49 3.21
N LYS A 108 14.56 3.09 4.47
CA LYS A 108 15.42 3.74 5.46
C LYS A 108 16.90 3.71 5.05
N LYS A 109 17.39 2.60 4.51
CA LYS A 109 18.78 2.48 3.98
C LYS A 109 19.05 3.48 2.87
N HIS A 110 18.05 3.79 2.05
CA HIS A 110 18.14 4.77 0.97
C HIS A 110 17.80 6.21 1.39
N GLY A 111 17.55 6.48 2.67
CA GLY A 111 17.20 7.80 3.18
C GLY A 111 15.84 8.30 2.73
N TYR A 112 14.88 7.39 2.61
CA TYR A 112 13.49 7.69 2.26
C TYR A 112 12.64 7.85 3.52
N LEU A 113 11.71 8.80 3.47
CA LEU A 113 10.59 8.87 4.41
C LEU A 113 9.67 7.66 4.16
N THR A 114 9.23 7.01 5.21
CA THR A 114 8.36 5.84 5.12
C THR A 114 6.95 6.16 5.60
N GLN A 115 5.93 5.77 4.81
CA GLN A 115 4.53 5.98 5.14
C GLN A 115 3.73 4.70 4.96
N ILE A 116 2.74 4.49 5.80
CA ILE A 116 1.75 3.42 5.66
C ILE A 116 0.36 4.05 5.64
N VAL A 117 -0.43 3.70 4.62
CA VAL A 117 -1.86 4.00 4.55
C VAL A 117 -2.63 2.72 4.85
N TYR A 118 -3.31 2.68 5.98
CA TYR A 118 -4.20 1.59 6.36
C TYR A 118 -5.61 1.85 5.84
N PHE A 119 -6.04 1.00 4.91
CA PHE A 119 -7.38 1.06 4.32
C PHE A 119 -8.39 0.40 5.27
N ASP A 120 -8.96 1.19 6.13
CA ASP A 120 -9.98 0.83 7.11
C ASP A 120 -11.40 0.81 6.52
N THR A 121 -11.50 0.54 5.23
CA THR A 121 -12.78 0.43 4.50
C THR A 121 -13.62 -0.70 5.10
N PRO A 122 -14.89 -0.44 5.47
CA PRO A 122 -15.75 -1.45 6.05
C PRO A 122 -15.87 -2.72 5.19
N ALA A 123 -15.94 -3.88 5.84
CA ALA A 123 -15.98 -5.18 5.17
C ALA A 123 -17.15 -5.29 4.17
N ASP A 124 -18.33 -4.80 4.53
CA ASP A 124 -19.51 -4.82 3.65
C ASP A 124 -19.30 -3.97 2.39
N THR A 125 -18.63 -2.83 2.53
CA THR A 125 -18.26 -1.98 1.39
C THR A 125 -17.27 -2.70 0.46
N CYS A 126 -16.26 -3.37 1.03
CA CYS A 126 -15.30 -4.15 0.24
C CYS A 126 -16.00 -5.30 -0.50
N ARG A 127 -16.90 -6.04 0.19
CA ARG A 127 -17.68 -7.12 -0.44
C ARG A 127 -18.60 -6.61 -1.55
N LEU A 128 -19.29 -5.50 -1.33
CA LEU A 128 -20.13 -4.88 -2.36
C LEU A 128 -19.31 -4.51 -3.60
N ARG A 129 -18.18 -3.82 -3.41
CA ARG A 129 -17.28 -3.45 -4.51
C ARG A 129 -16.69 -4.67 -5.21
N ASN A 130 -16.36 -5.73 -4.46
CA ASN A 130 -15.85 -6.97 -5.01
C ASN A 130 -16.86 -7.65 -5.96
N ARG A 131 -18.15 -7.66 -5.59
CA ARG A 131 -19.22 -8.24 -6.44
C ARG A 131 -19.43 -7.48 -7.76
N LEU A 132 -19.06 -6.20 -7.81
CA LEU A 132 -19.16 -5.37 -9.01
C LEU A 132 -17.95 -5.50 -9.95
N ARG A 133 -16.91 -6.24 -9.55
CA ARG A 133 -15.71 -6.46 -10.38
C ARG A 133 -15.94 -7.64 -11.31
N GLU A 134 -15.42 -7.54 -12.54
CA GLU A 134 -15.33 -8.70 -13.45
C GLU A 134 -14.45 -9.80 -12.83
N ASP A 135 -13.41 -9.37 -12.15
CA ASP A 135 -12.38 -10.16 -11.51
C ASP A 135 -12.64 -10.23 -9.99
N GLN A 136 -13.66 -11.03 -9.61
CA GLN A 136 -14.06 -11.16 -8.21
C GLN A 136 -13.10 -12.05 -7.43
N VAL A 137 -12.75 -11.59 -6.22
CA VAL A 137 -12.06 -12.42 -5.23
C VAL A 137 -13.09 -13.34 -4.56
N PRO A 138 -12.84 -14.65 -4.44
CA PRO A 138 -13.75 -15.57 -3.75
C PRO A 138 -14.06 -15.12 -2.32
N GLU A 139 -15.31 -15.31 -1.86
CA GLU A 139 -15.77 -14.83 -0.56
C GLU A 139 -14.92 -15.39 0.61
N ALA A 140 -14.57 -16.69 0.55
CA ALA A 140 -13.70 -17.31 1.56
C ALA A 140 -12.30 -16.65 1.63
N VAL A 141 -11.80 -16.14 0.52
CA VAL A 141 -10.54 -15.40 0.47
C VAL A 141 -10.71 -14.01 1.07
N MET A 142 -11.84 -13.33 0.79
CA MET A 142 -12.19 -12.06 1.43
C MET A 142 -12.27 -12.21 2.96
N ASP A 143 -12.95 -13.26 3.45
CA ASP A 143 -13.05 -13.58 4.88
C ASP A 143 -11.67 -13.78 5.52
N SER A 144 -10.78 -14.50 4.82
CA SER A 144 -9.40 -14.71 5.27
C SER A 144 -8.64 -13.38 5.39
N PHE A 145 -8.81 -12.45 4.46
CA PHE A 145 -8.19 -11.13 4.56
C PHE A 145 -8.68 -10.34 5.77
N PHE A 146 -10.00 -10.33 6.02
CA PHE A 146 -10.55 -9.63 7.19
C PHE A 146 -10.10 -10.25 8.51
N ALA A 147 -10.05 -11.59 8.58
CA ALA A 147 -9.66 -12.31 9.79
C ALA A 147 -8.16 -12.17 10.11
N ASN A 148 -7.30 -12.06 9.11
CA ASN A 148 -5.84 -12.15 9.27
C ASN A 148 -5.10 -10.82 9.07
N THR A 149 -5.78 -9.72 8.78
CA THR A 149 -5.10 -8.43 8.65
C THR A 149 -4.51 -8.01 9.99
N GLU A 150 -3.20 -7.81 10.02
CA GLU A 150 -2.46 -7.18 11.12
C GLU A 150 -2.47 -5.65 10.89
N PRO A 151 -3.29 -4.87 11.63
CA PRO A 151 -3.27 -3.42 11.52
C PRO A 151 -1.86 -2.90 11.76
N PRO A 152 -1.37 -1.93 10.96
CA PRO A 152 -0.04 -1.38 11.17
C PRO A 152 0.03 -0.63 12.51
N ALA A 153 1.09 -0.87 13.27
CA ALA A 153 1.39 -0.12 14.47
C ALA A 153 2.00 1.24 14.11
N GLN A 154 1.82 2.23 14.99
CA GLN A 154 2.29 3.61 14.75
C GLN A 154 3.82 3.72 14.63
N ASP A 155 4.55 2.76 15.15
CA ASP A 155 6.01 2.69 15.12
C ASP A 155 6.60 1.93 13.92
N GLU A 156 5.76 1.37 13.05
CA GLU A 156 6.24 0.63 11.88
C GLU A 156 6.90 1.51 10.82
N ALA A 157 6.44 2.75 10.67
CA ALA A 157 6.93 3.72 9.70
C ALA A 157 7.02 5.12 10.31
N ASP A 158 7.63 6.06 9.60
CA ASP A 158 7.69 7.46 10.05
C ASP A 158 6.30 8.10 10.14
N LEU A 159 5.35 7.63 9.33
CA LEU A 159 3.96 8.02 9.36
C LEU A 159 3.04 6.81 9.12
N VAL A 160 2.07 6.60 9.98
CA VAL A 160 0.99 5.62 9.80
C VAL A 160 -0.34 6.36 9.90
N VAL A 161 -1.15 6.29 8.85
CA VAL A 161 -2.45 6.96 8.77
C VAL A 161 -3.54 5.98 8.31
N ARG A 162 -4.78 6.21 8.74
CA ARG A 162 -5.94 5.52 8.18
C ARG A 162 -6.41 6.23 6.92
N PHE A 163 -6.90 5.46 5.97
CA PHE A 163 -7.44 6.04 4.73
C PHE A 163 -8.64 6.96 4.99
N SER A 164 -9.49 6.62 5.97
CA SER A 164 -10.61 7.45 6.40
C SER A 164 -10.18 8.83 6.93
N GLU A 165 -8.98 8.94 7.49
CA GLU A 165 -8.41 10.22 7.97
C GLU A 165 -7.92 11.09 6.80
N LEU A 166 -7.50 10.50 5.69
CA LEU A 166 -7.09 11.23 4.47
C LEU A 166 -8.28 11.84 3.74
N ALA A 167 -9.45 11.24 3.81
CA ALA A 167 -10.68 11.76 3.19
C ALA A 167 -11.16 13.09 3.80
N GLY A 168 -10.73 13.43 5.01
CA GLY A 168 -11.00 14.73 5.65
C GLY A 168 -10.08 15.87 5.20
N ILE A 169 -9.01 15.54 4.49
CA ILE A 169 -8.14 16.49 3.79
C ILE A 169 -8.58 16.39 2.34
N GLN A 170 -9.10 17.47 1.75
CA GLN A 170 -9.31 17.49 0.29
C GLN A 170 -7.94 17.50 -0.39
N PRO A 171 -7.39 16.32 -0.71
CA PRO A 171 -6.19 16.29 -1.50
C PRO A 171 -6.56 16.70 -2.94
N PRO A 172 -5.65 17.35 -3.68
CA PRO A 172 -5.92 17.83 -5.05
C PRO A 172 -6.45 16.75 -6.00
N TRP A 173 -6.35 15.47 -5.63
CA TRP A 173 -6.83 14.31 -6.40
C TRP A 173 -8.24 13.82 -6.04
N LEU A 174 -8.95 14.48 -5.10
CA LEU A 174 -10.35 14.21 -4.75
C LEU A 174 -11.33 15.28 -5.29
N SER A 175 -10.82 16.26 -6.04
CA SER A 175 -11.63 17.28 -6.74
C SER A 175 -12.00 16.83 -8.14
#